data_e2d13ac297c64c3caabf40598ae17354
#
_entry.id   e2d13ac297c64c3caabf40598ae17354
#
_cell.length_a   1.000
_cell.length_b   1.000
_cell.length_c   1.000
_cell.angle_alpha   90.00
_cell.angle_beta   90.00
_cell.angle_gamma   90.00
#
_symmetry.space_group_name_H-M   'P 1'
#
loop_
_entity.id
_entity.type
_entity.pdbx_description
1 polymer ?
#
loop_
_entity_poly.entity_id
_entity_poly.type
_entity_poly.pdbx_seq_one_letter_code
_entity_poly.pdbx_strand_id
1 'polypeptide(L)'
;VGNYGTGKSSFIAALQRDLLKGTNVLVQRKDVLGCSKFEFINIVGDYESLSTLLAKKLGIDTFATTEEVIEALNQKYNALKRQNKFLFIVVDECGKVLEHAAANNPEKELYFLQKLAEYVNAKHRNIILLTTLHQNFGTYSYKLNDAQRNEWMKIKGRLKELVFVEPIEQLLYLTASQLEKKIATPSDIAKENLRALYCLAKKNKIVSYDLALSTSMSLYPLDPISSTCLIHSMQRY
;
A
#
# COMPACT_ATOMS: atom_id res chain seq x y z
N VAL A 1 0.59 1.54 4.53
CA VAL A 1 1.86 1.03 5.06
C VAL A 1 1.75 -0.46 5.28
N GLY A 2 2.78 -1.24 4.98
CA GLY A 2 2.82 -2.70 5.21
C GLY A 2 4.09 -3.31 4.62
N ASN A 3 4.50 -4.47 5.10
CA ASN A 3 5.70 -5.17 4.67
C ASN A 3 5.70 -5.48 3.16
N TYR A 4 6.84 -5.89 2.63
CA TYR A 4 6.94 -6.41 1.26
C TYR A 4 6.01 -7.63 1.08
N GLY A 5 5.45 -7.79 -0.11
CA GLY A 5 4.60 -8.94 -0.43
C GLY A 5 3.18 -8.92 0.15
N THR A 6 2.78 -7.90 0.92
CA THR A 6 1.43 -7.80 1.50
C THR A 6 0.32 -7.39 0.52
N GLY A 7 0.61 -7.31 -0.78
CA GLY A 7 -0.42 -7.03 -1.79
C GLY A 7 -0.79 -5.55 -1.97
N LYS A 8 -0.03 -4.58 -1.41
CA LYS A 8 -0.34 -3.14 -1.52
C LYS A 8 -0.52 -2.66 -2.96
N SER A 9 0.45 -2.95 -3.83
CA SER A 9 0.40 -2.57 -5.25
C SER A 9 -0.73 -3.30 -5.98
N SER A 10 -0.99 -4.58 -5.64
CA SER A 10 -2.11 -5.35 -6.19
C SER A 10 -3.45 -4.77 -5.77
N PHE A 11 -3.58 -4.32 -4.51
CA PHE A 11 -4.78 -3.64 -4.03
C PHE A 11 -5.03 -2.33 -4.80
N ILE A 12 -3.98 -1.51 -5.00
CA ILE A 12 -4.10 -0.27 -5.78
C ILE A 12 -4.52 -0.58 -7.22
N ALA A 13 -3.92 -1.59 -7.86
CA ALA A 13 -4.30 -2.00 -9.22
C ALA A 13 -5.75 -2.50 -9.29
N ALA A 14 -6.21 -3.26 -8.29
CA ALA A 14 -7.59 -3.72 -8.18
C ALA A 14 -8.56 -2.54 -7.99
N LEU A 15 -8.22 -1.57 -7.13
CA LEU A 15 -8.99 -0.35 -6.90
C LEU A 15 -9.12 0.48 -8.19
N GLN A 16 -8.01 0.68 -8.90
CA GLN A 16 -8.02 1.40 -10.18
C GLN A 16 -8.91 0.68 -11.22
N ARG A 17 -8.79 -0.64 -11.32
CA ARG A 17 -9.62 -1.46 -12.22
C ARG A 17 -11.10 -1.34 -11.88
N ASP A 18 -11.45 -1.42 -10.60
CA ASP A 18 -12.83 -1.31 -10.11
C ASP A 18 -13.43 0.06 -10.43
N LEU A 19 -12.69 1.13 -10.15
CA LEU A 19 -13.10 2.50 -10.44
C LEU A 19 -13.25 2.77 -11.94
N LEU A 20 -12.31 2.30 -12.78
CA LEU A 20 -12.35 2.53 -14.22
C LEU A 20 -13.43 1.68 -14.93
N LYS A 21 -13.60 0.40 -14.54
CA LYS A 21 -14.60 -0.49 -15.14
C LYS A 21 -15.99 -0.34 -14.56
N GLY A 22 -16.11 0.19 -13.35
CA GLY A 22 -17.39 0.36 -12.69
C GLY A 22 -18.00 -0.91 -12.13
N THR A 23 -17.16 -1.83 -11.69
CA THR A 23 -17.63 -3.10 -11.15
C THR A 23 -18.25 -2.97 -9.76
N ASN A 24 -17.94 -1.87 -9.03
CA ASN A 24 -18.41 -1.57 -7.68
C ASN A 24 -18.15 -2.70 -6.67
N VAL A 25 -17.04 -3.42 -6.84
CA VAL A 25 -16.64 -4.52 -5.95
C VAL A 25 -15.98 -3.97 -4.69
N LEU A 26 -15.06 -3.01 -4.85
CA LEU A 26 -14.32 -2.40 -3.75
C LEU A 26 -14.94 -1.07 -3.30
N VAL A 27 -15.48 -0.29 -4.23
CA VAL A 27 -16.00 1.07 -3.96
C VAL A 27 -17.33 1.31 -4.65
N GLN A 28 -18.33 1.71 -3.88
CA GLN A 28 -19.59 2.26 -4.36
C GLN A 28 -19.35 3.68 -4.87
N ARG A 29 -19.03 3.83 -6.16
CA ARG A 29 -18.51 5.08 -6.75
C ARG A 29 -19.38 6.31 -6.54
N LYS A 30 -20.70 6.19 -6.71
CA LYS A 30 -21.64 7.31 -6.59
C LYS A 30 -21.78 7.77 -5.14
N ASP A 31 -21.80 6.83 -4.21
CA ASP A 31 -22.12 7.10 -2.80
C ASP A 31 -20.90 7.63 -2.03
N VAL A 32 -19.69 7.24 -2.45
CA VAL A 32 -18.46 7.57 -1.72
C VAL A 32 -17.74 8.78 -2.30
N LEU A 33 -17.66 8.90 -3.64
CA LEU A 33 -16.83 9.92 -4.28
C LEU A 33 -17.65 10.98 -5.05
N GLY A 34 -18.95 10.80 -5.17
CA GLY A 34 -19.83 11.75 -5.89
C GLY A 34 -19.56 11.90 -7.38
N CYS A 35 -18.58 11.13 -7.92
CA CYS A 35 -18.14 11.16 -9.30
C CYS A 35 -18.24 9.79 -9.94
N SER A 36 -18.52 9.74 -11.25
CA SER A 36 -18.56 8.50 -12.02
C SER A 36 -17.35 8.28 -12.93
N LYS A 37 -16.51 9.30 -13.09
CA LYS A 37 -15.32 9.28 -13.95
C LYS A 37 -14.07 9.55 -13.14
N PHE A 38 -13.00 8.81 -13.45
CA PHE A 38 -11.77 8.84 -12.67
C PHE A 38 -10.56 9.00 -13.59
N GLU A 39 -9.56 9.71 -13.11
CA GLU A 39 -8.27 9.89 -13.76
C GLU A 39 -7.17 9.54 -12.78
N PHE A 40 -6.09 8.91 -13.25
CA PHE A 40 -4.98 8.45 -12.41
C PHE A 40 -3.66 9.01 -12.93
N ILE A 41 -2.88 9.60 -12.02
CA ILE A 41 -1.47 9.89 -12.21
C ILE A 41 -0.70 8.83 -11.44
N ASN A 42 -0.15 7.84 -12.16
CA ASN A 42 0.60 6.75 -11.56
C ASN A 42 2.10 7.06 -11.58
N ILE A 43 2.71 7.07 -10.40
CA ILE A 43 4.14 7.25 -10.17
C ILE A 43 4.64 5.98 -9.48
N VAL A 44 5.72 5.40 -9.99
CA VAL A 44 6.50 4.40 -9.26
C VAL A 44 7.65 5.15 -8.62
N GLY A 45 7.76 5.07 -7.30
CA GLY A 45 8.81 5.74 -6.54
C GLY A 45 10.18 5.17 -6.90
N ASP A 46 11.10 6.08 -7.11
CA ASP A 46 12.52 5.80 -7.31
C ASP A 46 13.33 6.69 -6.38
N TYR A 47 14.66 6.51 -6.32
CA TYR A 47 15.55 7.36 -5.54
C TYR A 47 15.75 8.72 -6.22
N GLU A 48 14.65 9.44 -6.32
CA GLU A 48 14.52 10.75 -6.99
C GLU A 48 13.49 11.63 -6.27
N SER A 49 13.55 12.93 -6.48
CA SER A 49 12.58 13.90 -5.92
C SER A 49 11.16 13.62 -6.41
N LEU A 50 10.19 13.70 -5.49
CA LEU A 50 8.77 13.57 -5.86
C LEU A 50 8.32 14.71 -6.79
N SER A 51 8.87 15.93 -6.63
CA SER A 51 8.56 17.05 -7.52
C SER A 51 8.98 16.74 -8.96
N THR A 52 10.18 16.18 -9.15
CA THR A 52 10.68 15.75 -10.46
C THR A 52 9.84 14.62 -11.07
N LEU A 53 9.50 13.60 -10.28
CA LEU A 53 8.65 12.51 -10.76
C LEU A 53 7.26 13.00 -11.19
N LEU A 54 6.68 13.92 -10.41
CA LEU A 54 5.38 14.50 -10.74
C LEU A 54 5.47 15.43 -11.97
N ALA A 55 6.52 16.25 -12.09
CA ALA A 55 6.78 17.09 -13.26
C ALA A 55 6.85 16.26 -14.56
N LYS A 56 7.58 15.14 -14.55
CA LYS A 56 7.61 14.17 -15.67
C LYS A 56 6.21 13.69 -16.06
N LYS A 57 5.36 13.37 -15.06
CA LYS A 57 3.98 12.89 -15.32
C LYS A 57 3.03 14.00 -15.79
N LEU A 58 3.32 15.23 -15.44
CA LEU A 58 2.57 16.41 -15.91
C LEU A 58 3.05 16.92 -17.27
N GLY A 59 4.20 16.45 -17.76
CA GLY A 59 4.78 16.84 -19.05
C GLY A 59 5.40 18.25 -19.02
N ILE A 60 5.91 18.67 -17.86
CA ILE A 60 6.63 19.93 -17.68
C ILE A 60 8.11 19.69 -17.40
N ASP A 61 8.90 20.76 -17.36
CA ASP A 61 10.33 20.69 -17.08
C ASP A 61 10.58 19.99 -15.72
N THR A 62 11.54 19.08 -15.70
CA THR A 62 11.97 18.34 -14.50
C THR A 62 12.70 19.21 -13.48
N PHE A 63 13.21 20.37 -13.89
CA PHE A 63 13.82 21.39 -13.03
C PHE A 63 12.85 22.46 -12.54
N ALA A 64 11.53 22.29 -12.84
CA ALA A 64 10.49 23.19 -12.41
C ALA A 64 10.50 23.36 -10.88
N THR A 65 10.19 24.56 -10.45
CA THR A 65 10.04 24.89 -9.01
C THR A 65 8.82 24.18 -8.39
N THR A 66 8.77 24.13 -7.09
CA THR A 66 7.61 23.59 -6.36
C THR A 66 6.31 24.28 -6.81
N GLU A 67 6.33 25.57 -6.97
CA GLU A 67 5.18 26.39 -7.36
C GLU A 67 4.72 26.05 -8.78
N GLU A 68 5.64 25.91 -9.72
CA GLU A 68 5.34 25.53 -11.11
C GLU A 68 4.75 24.12 -11.20
N VAL A 69 5.27 23.16 -10.43
CA VAL A 69 4.72 21.80 -10.40
C VAL A 69 3.29 21.79 -9.81
N ILE A 70 3.06 22.52 -8.72
CA ILE A 70 1.73 22.63 -8.10
C ILE A 70 0.76 23.35 -9.03
N GLU A 71 1.20 24.40 -9.74
CA GLU A 71 0.36 25.10 -10.69
C GLU A 71 0.01 24.22 -11.91
N ALA A 72 0.95 23.46 -12.45
CA ALA A 72 0.67 22.50 -13.52
C ALA A 72 -0.32 21.41 -13.08
N LEU A 73 -0.17 20.92 -11.84
CA LEU A 73 -1.15 20.02 -11.23
C LEU A 73 -2.52 20.66 -11.12
N ASN A 74 -2.58 21.94 -10.71
CA ASN A 74 -3.82 22.72 -10.60
C ASN A 74 -4.51 22.90 -11.96
N GLN A 75 -3.76 23.20 -13.01
CA GLN A 75 -4.29 23.30 -14.37
C GLN A 75 -4.89 21.98 -14.84
N LYS A 76 -4.17 20.87 -14.63
CA LYS A 76 -4.67 19.51 -14.94
C LYS A 76 -5.93 19.19 -14.13
N TYR A 77 -5.92 19.47 -12.82
CA TYR A 77 -7.08 19.26 -11.96
C TYR A 77 -8.30 20.06 -12.43
N ASN A 78 -8.13 21.36 -12.76
CA ASN A 78 -9.22 22.20 -13.22
C ASN A 78 -9.82 21.72 -14.55
N ALA A 79 -8.99 21.21 -15.47
CA ALA A 79 -9.47 20.59 -16.70
C ALA A 79 -10.31 19.34 -16.42
N LEU A 80 -9.90 18.50 -15.46
CA LEU A 80 -10.63 17.29 -15.04
C LEU A 80 -11.92 17.63 -14.29
N LYS A 81 -11.88 18.65 -13.44
CA LYS A 81 -13.07 19.14 -12.69
C LYS A 81 -14.18 19.59 -13.63
N ARG A 82 -13.86 20.27 -14.74
CA ARG A 82 -14.83 20.67 -15.78
C ARG A 82 -15.49 19.46 -16.46
N GLN A 83 -14.85 18.30 -16.44
CA GLN A 83 -15.37 17.03 -16.96
C GLN A 83 -16.05 16.17 -15.88
N ASN A 84 -16.22 16.71 -14.68
CA ASN A 84 -16.71 15.99 -13.50
C ASN A 84 -15.92 14.69 -13.19
N LYS A 85 -14.60 14.76 -13.36
CA LYS A 85 -13.68 13.64 -13.04
C LYS A 85 -13.05 13.82 -11.67
N PHE A 86 -12.82 12.70 -10.99
CA PHE A 86 -12.06 12.60 -9.76
C PHE A 86 -10.61 12.25 -10.10
N LEU A 87 -9.65 12.91 -9.46
CA LEU A 87 -8.22 12.69 -9.70
C LEU A 87 -7.60 11.85 -8.56
N PHE A 88 -6.92 10.79 -8.93
CA PHE A 88 -6.05 10.02 -8.05
C PHE A 88 -4.58 10.25 -8.43
N ILE A 89 -3.77 10.68 -7.47
CA ILE A 89 -2.31 10.66 -7.56
C ILE A 89 -1.85 9.43 -6.78
N VAL A 90 -1.23 8.49 -7.46
CA VAL A 90 -0.76 7.24 -6.87
C VAL A 90 0.74 7.21 -6.92
N VAL A 91 1.38 7.08 -5.75
CA VAL A 91 2.83 6.93 -5.64
C VAL A 91 3.11 5.56 -5.00
N ASP A 92 3.34 4.58 -5.86
CA ASP A 92 3.76 3.25 -5.39
C ASP A 92 5.25 3.25 -5.04
N GLU A 93 5.67 2.46 -4.06
CA GLU A 93 7.05 2.45 -3.53
C GLU A 93 7.56 3.84 -3.07
N CYS A 94 6.68 4.66 -2.48
CA CYS A 94 7.01 6.02 -2.05
C CYS A 94 8.16 6.08 -1.02
N GLY A 95 8.52 4.96 -0.38
CA GLY A 95 9.65 4.87 0.56
C GLY A 95 10.97 5.33 -0.05
N LYS A 96 11.27 4.97 -1.30
CA LYS A 96 12.49 5.40 -2.01
C LYS A 96 12.55 6.92 -2.20
N VAL A 97 11.40 7.52 -2.49
CA VAL A 97 11.25 8.99 -2.60
C VAL A 97 11.53 9.66 -1.26
N LEU A 98 10.99 9.09 -0.16
CA LEU A 98 11.21 9.61 1.19
C LEU A 98 12.66 9.45 1.65
N GLU A 99 13.33 8.36 1.29
CA GLU A 99 14.75 8.16 1.54
C GLU A 99 15.61 9.17 0.78
N HIS A 100 15.26 9.45 -0.48
CA HIS A 100 15.90 10.51 -1.26
C HIS A 100 15.68 11.88 -0.60
N ALA A 101 14.45 12.19 -0.22
CA ALA A 101 14.10 13.46 0.43
C ALA A 101 14.87 13.67 1.75
N ALA A 102 15.05 12.63 2.54
CA ALA A 102 15.80 12.71 3.79
C ALA A 102 17.32 12.87 3.60
N ALA A 103 17.86 12.45 2.44
CA ALA A 103 19.29 12.47 2.15
C ALA A 103 19.73 13.65 1.27
N ASN A 104 18.85 14.17 0.43
CA ASN A 104 19.18 15.16 -0.59
C ASN A 104 18.28 16.40 -0.46
N ASN A 105 18.85 17.49 0.08
CA ASN A 105 18.15 18.75 0.29
C ASN A 105 16.79 18.60 1.00
N PRO A 106 16.77 18.13 2.25
CA PRO A 106 15.55 17.81 2.98
C PRO A 106 14.56 18.98 3.06
N GLU A 107 15.06 20.21 3.16
CA GLU A 107 14.20 21.40 3.27
C GLU A 107 13.35 21.62 2.02
N LYS A 108 13.96 21.52 0.84
CA LYS A 108 13.25 21.65 -0.44
C LYS A 108 12.23 20.52 -0.62
N GLU A 109 12.65 19.29 -0.34
CA GLU A 109 11.79 18.11 -0.48
C GLU A 109 10.62 18.13 0.50
N LEU A 110 10.86 18.51 1.76
CA LEU A 110 9.82 18.68 2.77
C LEU A 110 8.84 19.79 2.39
N TYR A 111 9.34 20.91 1.87
CA TYR A 111 8.49 21.99 1.40
C TYR A 111 7.54 21.53 0.28
N PHE A 112 8.07 20.78 -0.70
CA PHE A 112 7.24 20.23 -1.77
C PHE A 112 6.18 19.25 -1.25
N LEU A 113 6.57 18.29 -0.39
CA LEU A 113 5.65 17.33 0.21
C LEU A 113 4.55 18.03 1.01
N GLN A 114 4.90 19.08 1.77
CA GLN A 114 3.94 19.88 2.51
C GLN A 114 2.96 20.57 1.57
N LYS A 115 3.45 21.26 0.54
CA LYS A 115 2.61 21.95 -0.46
C LYS A 115 1.68 21.00 -1.18
N LEU A 116 2.16 19.82 -1.57
CA LEU A 116 1.35 18.79 -2.21
C LEU A 116 0.26 18.28 -1.26
N ALA A 117 0.60 17.99 0.01
CA ALA A 117 -0.37 17.53 1.00
C ALA A 117 -1.43 18.60 1.29
N GLU A 118 -1.05 19.88 1.41
CA GLU A 118 -1.98 21.01 1.57
C GLU A 118 -2.88 21.15 0.35
N TYR A 119 -2.30 21.03 -0.85
CA TYR A 119 -3.05 21.13 -2.10
C TYR A 119 -4.13 20.04 -2.19
N VAL A 120 -3.76 18.79 -1.91
CA VAL A 120 -4.68 17.64 -1.99
C VAL A 120 -5.77 17.71 -0.93
N ASN A 121 -5.42 18.13 0.30
CA ASN A 121 -6.35 18.22 1.43
C ASN A 121 -7.23 19.48 1.43
N ALA A 122 -7.10 20.36 0.44
CA ALA A 122 -7.94 21.55 0.37
C ALA A 122 -9.41 21.18 0.20
N LYS A 123 -10.29 21.87 0.96
CA LYS A 123 -11.75 21.61 0.94
C LYS A 123 -12.32 21.67 -0.48
N HIS A 124 -13.30 20.81 -0.76
CA HIS A 124 -14.04 20.75 -2.03
C HIS A 124 -13.20 20.36 -3.27
N ARG A 125 -12.08 19.68 -3.06
CA ARG A 125 -11.31 19.09 -4.16
C ARG A 125 -11.63 17.61 -4.32
N ASN A 126 -11.91 17.21 -5.55
CA ASN A 126 -12.09 15.83 -5.94
C ASN A 126 -10.73 15.21 -6.31
N ILE A 127 -9.84 15.11 -5.33
CA ILE A 127 -8.48 14.62 -5.50
C ILE A 127 -8.06 13.80 -4.28
N ILE A 128 -7.36 12.69 -4.50
CA ILE A 128 -6.75 11.88 -3.45
C ILE A 128 -5.30 11.59 -3.82
N LEU A 129 -4.41 11.70 -2.84
CA LEU A 129 -3.05 11.18 -2.89
C LEU A 129 -2.99 9.83 -2.17
N LEU A 130 -2.63 8.77 -2.89
CA LEU A 130 -2.40 7.44 -2.35
C LEU A 130 -0.90 7.11 -2.44
N THR A 131 -0.29 6.74 -1.35
CA THR A 131 1.12 6.34 -1.32
C THR A 131 1.28 4.97 -0.67
N THR A 132 2.16 4.12 -1.19
CA THR A 132 2.54 2.88 -0.51
C THR A 132 3.89 3.02 0.16
N LEU A 133 3.99 2.48 1.35
CA LEU A 133 5.20 2.48 2.18
C LEU A 133 5.44 1.08 2.75
N HIS A 134 6.70 0.70 2.91
CA HIS A 134 7.10 -0.55 3.56
C HIS A 134 7.21 -0.39 5.08
N GLN A 135 7.50 0.81 5.54
CA GLN A 135 7.63 1.19 6.94
C GLN A 135 6.73 2.39 7.24
N ASN A 136 6.49 2.69 8.51
CA ASN A 136 5.74 3.89 8.85
C ASN A 136 6.48 5.16 8.39
N PHE A 137 5.72 6.21 8.08
CA PHE A 137 6.26 7.46 7.54
C PHE A 137 7.36 8.07 8.42
N GLY A 138 7.24 7.95 9.75
CA GLY A 138 8.22 8.49 10.70
C GLY A 138 9.59 7.81 10.61
N THR A 139 9.66 6.53 10.23
CA THR A 139 10.92 5.79 10.15
C THR A 139 11.89 6.40 9.13
N TYR A 140 11.39 6.99 8.04
CA TYR A 140 12.22 7.61 7.01
C TYR A 140 12.91 8.89 7.47
N SER A 141 12.54 9.44 8.63
CA SER A 141 13.14 10.67 9.20
C SER A 141 14.44 10.44 9.99
N TYR A 142 14.97 9.22 10.04
CA TYR A 142 16.10 8.89 10.93
C TYR A 142 17.40 9.66 10.63
N LYS A 143 17.59 10.12 9.38
CA LYS A 143 18.77 10.93 8.97
C LYS A 143 18.59 12.43 9.20
N LEU A 144 17.40 12.88 9.55
CA LEU A 144 17.07 14.29 9.70
C LEU A 144 17.47 14.81 11.08
N ASN A 145 17.82 16.10 11.16
CA ASN A 145 17.98 16.80 12.43
C ASN A 145 16.63 17.06 13.12
N ASP A 146 16.62 17.52 14.35
CA ASP A 146 15.39 17.67 15.14
C ASP A 146 14.41 18.69 14.53
N ALA A 147 14.90 19.79 13.95
CA ALA A 147 14.05 20.78 13.29
C ALA A 147 13.37 20.17 12.05
N GLN A 148 14.12 19.47 11.23
CA GLN A 148 13.62 18.78 10.04
C GLN A 148 12.65 17.63 10.41
N ARG A 149 12.92 16.89 11.50
CA ARG A 149 11.99 15.87 12.03
C ARG A 149 10.65 16.46 12.44
N ASN A 150 10.67 17.63 13.06
CA ASN A 150 9.43 18.31 13.43
C ASN A 150 8.60 18.68 12.20
N GLU A 151 9.23 19.20 11.14
CA GLU A 151 8.52 19.48 9.86
C GLU A 151 8.00 18.19 9.20
N TRP A 152 8.79 17.11 9.22
CA TRP A 152 8.39 15.78 8.76
C TRP A 152 7.13 15.27 9.47
N MET A 153 7.08 15.42 10.79
CA MET A 153 5.91 15.02 11.58
C MET A 153 4.67 15.87 11.30
N LYS A 154 4.82 17.14 10.93
CA LYS A 154 3.70 17.97 10.46
C LYS A 154 3.12 17.45 9.15
N ILE A 155 3.96 17.00 8.21
CA ILE A 155 3.50 16.38 6.96
C ILE A 155 2.77 15.07 7.26
N LYS A 156 3.33 14.21 8.14
CA LYS A 156 2.66 13.00 8.61
C LYS A 156 1.25 13.28 9.14
N GLY A 157 1.08 14.35 9.90
CA GLY A 157 -0.23 14.75 10.45
C GLY A 157 -1.27 15.11 9.39
N ARG A 158 -0.85 15.40 8.15
CA ARG A 158 -1.76 15.68 7.02
C ARG A 158 -2.14 14.42 6.22
N LEU A 159 -1.48 13.31 6.49
CA LEU A 159 -1.68 12.04 5.81
C LEU A 159 -2.36 11.04 6.76
N LYS A 160 -3.33 10.29 6.25
CA LYS A 160 -3.94 9.20 7.00
C LYS A 160 -3.17 7.91 6.72
N GLU A 161 -2.54 7.37 7.73
CA GLU A 161 -1.82 6.10 7.63
C GLU A 161 -2.79 4.94 7.81
N LEU A 162 -2.83 4.05 6.83
CA LEU A 162 -3.55 2.78 6.88
C LEU A 162 -2.52 1.65 6.95
N VAL A 163 -2.59 0.86 7.99
CA VAL A 163 -1.69 -0.28 8.16
C VAL A 163 -2.27 -1.48 7.43
N PHE A 164 -1.50 -2.00 6.48
CA PHE A 164 -1.86 -3.15 5.66
C PHE A 164 -1.15 -4.38 6.26
N VAL A 165 -1.82 -4.99 7.22
CA VAL A 165 -1.37 -6.23 7.88
C VAL A 165 -2.39 -7.30 7.56
N GLU A 166 -1.94 -8.36 6.92
CA GLU A 166 -2.78 -9.52 6.70
C GLU A 166 -2.64 -10.49 7.88
N PRO A 167 -3.75 -10.96 8.47
CA PRO A 167 -3.73 -12.03 9.45
C PRO A 167 -3.04 -13.27 8.88
N ILE A 168 -2.25 -13.95 9.71
CA ILE A 168 -1.53 -15.17 9.31
C ILE A 168 -2.49 -16.21 8.73
N GLU A 169 -3.69 -16.28 9.24
CA GLU A 169 -4.73 -17.20 8.80
C GLU A 169 -5.15 -16.98 7.35
N GLN A 170 -5.22 -15.71 6.91
CA GLN A 170 -5.48 -15.39 5.50
C GLN A 170 -4.32 -15.82 4.60
N LEU A 171 -3.09 -15.60 5.04
CA LEU A 171 -1.91 -16.05 4.31
C LEU A 171 -1.84 -17.57 4.24
N LEU A 172 -2.18 -18.28 5.33
CA LEU A 172 -2.30 -19.74 5.34
C LEU A 172 -3.39 -20.23 4.38
N TYR A 173 -4.55 -19.55 4.35
CA TYR A 173 -5.63 -19.87 3.41
C TYR A 173 -5.20 -19.65 1.97
N LEU A 174 -4.57 -18.52 1.65
CA LEU A 174 -4.05 -18.23 0.31
C LEU A 174 -2.98 -19.26 -0.09
N THR A 175 -2.06 -19.61 0.80
CA THR A 175 -1.06 -20.65 0.56
C THR A 175 -1.73 -21.98 0.26
N ALA A 176 -2.67 -22.41 1.07
CA ALA A 176 -3.43 -23.66 0.86
C ALA A 176 -4.17 -23.66 -0.49
N SER A 177 -4.71 -22.52 -0.92
CA SER A 177 -5.42 -22.37 -2.18
C SER A 177 -4.51 -22.44 -3.41
N GLN A 178 -3.23 -22.08 -3.25
CA GLN A 178 -2.22 -22.06 -4.32
C GLN A 178 -1.41 -23.36 -4.40
N LEU A 179 -1.41 -24.17 -3.34
CA LEU A 179 -0.76 -25.49 -3.38
C LEU A 179 -1.45 -26.34 -4.45
N GLU A 180 -0.65 -26.81 -5.42
CA GLU A 180 -1.18 -27.64 -6.49
C GLU A 180 -1.70 -28.98 -5.94
N LYS A 181 -2.94 -29.32 -6.27
CA LYS A 181 -3.61 -30.57 -5.88
C LYS A 181 -2.98 -31.83 -6.50
N LYS A 182 -1.83 -31.72 -7.18
CA LYS A 182 -1.07 -32.82 -7.76
C LYS A 182 -0.23 -33.59 -6.74
N ILE A 183 -0.08 -33.06 -5.53
CA ILE A 183 0.60 -33.75 -4.44
C ILE A 183 -0.33 -34.87 -3.94
N ALA A 184 0.24 -36.04 -3.73
CA ALA A 184 -0.48 -37.22 -3.26
C ALA A 184 -1.38 -36.90 -2.06
N THR A 185 -2.60 -37.42 -2.06
CA THR A 185 -3.51 -37.29 -0.90
C THR A 185 -2.83 -37.84 0.35
N PRO A 186 -2.91 -37.13 1.49
CA PRO A 186 -2.29 -37.61 2.72
C PRO A 186 -2.85 -38.98 3.12
N SER A 187 -1.98 -39.88 3.55
CA SER A 187 -2.37 -41.17 4.17
C SER A 187 -3.18 -40.89 5.44
N ASP A 188 -3.90 -41.89 5.93
CA ASP A 188 -4.70 -41.71 7.15
C ASP A 188 -3.84 -41.40 8.37
N ILE A 189 -2.65 -41.98 8.46
CA ILE A 189 -1.65 -41.63 9.49
C ILE A 189 -1.21 -40.16 9.36
N ALA A 190 -0.98 -39.65 8.14
CA ALA A 190 -0.60 -38.28 7.92
C ALA A 190 -1.74 -37.32 8.30
N LYS A 191 -3.01 -37.68 8.00
CA LYS A 191 -4.18 -36.90 8.42
C LYS A 191 -4.31 -36.82 9.95
N GLU A 192 -4.05 -37.91 10.64
CA GLU A 192 -4.10 -37.93 12.11
C GLU A 192 -3.01 -37.07 12.72
N ASN A 193 -1.78 -37.16 12.22
CA ASN A 193 -0.67 -36.30 12.61
C ASN A 193 -0.96 -34.80 12.36
N LEU A 194 -1.52 -34.45 11.20
CA LEU A 194 -1.91 -33.08 10.88
C LEU A 194 -2.98 -32.54 11.84
N ARG A 195 -3.96 -33.37 12.23
CA ARG A 195 -4.98 -33.01 13.24
C ARG A 195 -4.33 -32.77 14.61
N ALA A 196 -3.41 -33.64 15.01
CA ALA A 196 -2.70 -33.48 16.28
C ALA A 196 -1.88 -32.18 16.31
N LEU A 197 -1.13 -31.89 15.23
CA LEU A 197 -0.36 -30.65 15.08
C LEU A 197 -1.27 -29.39 15.04
N TYR A 198 -2.43 -29.47 14.40
CA TYR A 198 -3.42 -28.39 14.41
C TYR A 198 -3.95 -28.12 15.83
N CYS A 199 -4.32 -29.17 16.59
CA CYS A 199 -4.75 -29.02 17.96
C CYS A 199 -3.66 -28.43 18.86
N LEU A 200 -2.41 -28.87 18.66
CA LEU A 200 -1.25 -28.34 19.37
C LEU A 200 -1.00 -26.87 19.05
N ALA A 201 -1.06 -26.49 17.77
CA ALA A 201 -0.89 -25.11 17.30
C ALA A 201 -1.96 -24.17 17.91
N LYS A 202 -3.21 -24.61 17.94
CA LYS A 202 -4.31 -23.86 18.61
C LYS A 202 -4.11 -23.74 20.11
N LYS A 203 -3.82 -24.84 20.79
CA LYS A 203 -3.59 -24.86 22.24
C LYS A 203 -2.47 -23.90 22.66
N ASN A 204 -1.41 -23.81 21.87
CA ASN A 204 -0.25 -22.95 22.14
C ASN A 204 -0.36 -21.56 21.48
N LYS A 205 -1.52 -21.20 20.93
CA LYS A 205 -1.77 -19.90 20.29
C LYS A 205 -0.77 -19.56 19.16
N ILE A 206 -0.22 -20.56 18.49
CA ILE A 206 0.66 -20.39 17.31
C ILE A 206 -0.18 -19.95 16.12
N VAL A 207 -1.41 -20.44 16.02
CA VAL A 207 -2.42 -19.99 15.05
C VAL A 207 -3.64 -19.48 15.79
N SER A 208 -4.43 -18.60 15.16
CA SER A 208 -5.62 -18.05 15.82
C SER A 208 -6.72 -19.10 15.94
N TYR A 209 -7.67 -18.78 16.79
CA TYR A 209 -8.84 -19.63 17.00
C TYR A 209 -9.69 -19.79 15.74
N ASP A 210 -9.64 -18.79 14.83
CA ASP A 210 -10.47 -18.74 13.63
C ASP A 210 -9.93 -19.59 12.46
N LEU A 211 -8.68 -20.11 12.55
CA LEU A 211 -8.16 -20.99 11.52
C LEU A 211 -8.99 -22.28 11.46
N ALA A 212 -9.59 -22.55 10.30
CA ALA A 212 -10.37 -23.76 10.09
C ALA A 212 -9.47 -25.01 9.94
N LEU A 213 -9.93 -26.15 10.46
CA LEU A 213 -9.24 -27.44 10.28
C LEU A 213 -9.08 -27.80 8.80
N SER A 214 -10.08 -27.50 7.97
CA SER A 214 -10.05 -27.73 6.53
C SER A 214 -8.89 -27.01 5.83
N THR A 215 -8.65 -25.74 6.20
CA THR A 215 -7.51 -24.95 5.71
C THR A 215 -6.19 -25.60 6.13
N SER A 216 -6.07 -26.00 7.37
CA SER A 216 -4.88 -26.70 7.88
C SER A 216 -4.59 -27.99 7.13
N MET A 217 -5.63 -28.78 6.84
CA MET A 217 -5.49 -30.03 6.07
C MET A 217 -5.09 -29.77 4.60
N SER A 218 -5.53 -28.65 4.04
CA SER A 218 -5.21 -28.26 2.65
C SER A 218 -3.78 -27.72 2.49
N LEU A 219 -3.06 -27.47 3.58
CA LEU A 219 -1.65 -27.08 3.55
C LEU A 219 -0.70 -28.26 3.27
N TYR A 220 -1.19 -29.51 3.31
CA TYR A 220 -0.35 -30.68 3.05
C TYR A 220 0.44 -30.55 1.71
N PRO A 221 1.73 -30.88 1.68
CA PRO A 221 2.52 -31.63 2.66
C PRO A 221 3.08 -30.81 3.85
N LEU A 222 2.81 -29.51 3.92
CA LEU A 222 3.17 -28.69 5.07
C LEU A 222 2.15 -28.89 6.20
N ASP A 223 2.59 -28.75 7.44
CA ASP A 223 1.74 -28.70 8.61
C ASP A 223 1.48 -27.22 9.02
N PRO A 224 0.48 -26.94 9.87
CA PRO A 224 0.13 -25.56 10.24
C PRO A 224 1.24 -24.82 11.00
N ILE A 225 2.09 -25.53 11.75
CA ILE A 225 3.19 -24.91 12.52
C ILE A 225 4.31 -24.52 11.58
N SER A 226 4.76 -25.45 10.73
CA SER A 226 5.80 -25.19 9.74
C SER A 226 5.38 -24.11 8.76
N SER A 227 4.12 -24.11 8.31
CA SER A 227 3.57 -23.06 7.42
C SER A 227 3.57 -21.69 8.09
N THR A 228 3.19 -21.63 9.36
CA THR A 228 3.20 -20.38 10.14
C THR A 228 4.62 -19.84 10.31
N CYS A 229 5.58 -20.70 10.64
CA CYS A 229 7.00 -20.33 10.74
C CYS A 229 7.56 -19.83 9.41
N LEU A 230 7.20 -20.49 8.30
CA LEU A 230 7.61 -20.07 6.96
C LEU A 230 7.07 -18.68 6.61
N ILE A 231 5.79 -18.43 6.84
CA ILE A 231 5.16 -17.13 6.60
C ILE A 231 5.84 -16.04 7.44
N HIS A 232 6.06 -16.28 8.74
CA HIS A 232 6.76 -15.32 9.59
C HIS A 232 8.20 -15.04 9.12
N SER A 233 8.90 -16.05 8.64
CA SER A 233 10.25 -15.87 8.09
C SER A 233 10.22 -14.97 6.86
N MET A 234 9.28 -15.23 5.94
CA MET A 234 9.14 -14.46 4.69
C MET A 234 8.66 -13.03 4.91
N GLN A 235 7.91 -12.76 5.97
CA GLN A 235 7.45 -11.40 6.30
C GLN A 235 8.54 -10.51 6.90
N ARG A 236 9.68 -11.08 7.33
CA ARG A 236 10.78 -10.32 7.93
C ARG A 236 11.83 -9.85 6.91
N TYR A 237 11.77 -10.33 5.69
CA TYR A 237 12.61 -9.94 4.57
C TYR A 237 11.80 -9.14 3.55
#